data_dcdc254bed924d789b3d81e01ce36438
#
_entry.id   dcdc254bed924d789b3d81e01ce36438
#
_cell.length_a   1.000
_cell.length_b   1.000
_cell.length_c   1.000
_cell.angle_alpha   90.00
_cell.angle_beta   90.00
_cell.angle_gamma   90.00
#
_symmetry.space_group_name_H-M   'P 1'
#
loop_
_entity.id
_entity.type
_entity.pdbx_description
1 polymer ?
#
loop_
_entity_poly.entity_id
_entity_poly.type
_entity_poly.pdbx_seq_one_letter_code
_entity_poly.pdbx_strand_id
1 'polypeptide(L)'
;MQIAIIKDNKVESIGEHRELFKNVAFPKSGPPADWMTENSVLPVTMSRSYDRMTQKSTSVDPYIEDNVVYLHKIESLTDSEKTAAQTALNNETAARNREERNRRLAETDWMACSDVTMSSDWKTYRQALRDLPTHSNWPNLKVPDMDGSGDNDWPVKPS
;
A
#
# COMPACT_ATOMS: atom_id res chain seq x y z
N MET A 1 6.13 23.97 4.97
CA MET A 1 5.59 23.81 3.59
C MET A 1 6.72 24.05 2.61
N GLN A 2 6.99 23.10 1.73
CA GLN A 2 7.97 23.29 0.66
C GLN A 2 7.42 24.14 -0.47
N ILE A 3 8.23 25.06 -0.95
CA ILE A 3 7.92 25.98 -2.05
C ILE A 3 9.10 26.04 -3.02
N ALA A 4 8.82 26.48 -4.24
CA ALA A 4 9.83 26.73 -5.27
C ALA A 4 9.79 28.19 -5.71
N ILE A 5 10.95 28.78 -5.87
CA ILE A 5 11.11 30.12 -6.50
C ILE A 5 11.21 29.89 -8.01
N ILE A 6 10.40 30.63 -8.78
CA ILE A 6 10.32 30.49 -10.23
C ILE A 6 10.93 31.71 -10.89
N LYS A 7 11.83 31.49 -11.83
CA LYS A 7 12.45 32.51 -12.66
C LYS A 7 12.47 32.06 -14.12
N ASP A 8 12.06 32.92 -15.01
CA ASP A 8 12.01 32.65 -16.45
C ASP A 8 11.26 31.31 -16.77
N ASN A 9 10.16 31.05 -16.06
CA ASN A 9 9.34 29.83 -16.14
C ASN A 9 10.12 28.53 -15.81
N LYS A 10 11.20 28.65 -15.03
CA LYS A 10 11.99 27.52 -14.55
C LYS A 10 12.08 27.54 -13.03
N VAL A 11 12.26 26.38 -12.42
CA VAL A 11 12.52 26.25 -10.99
C VAL A 11 13.95 26.71 -10.71
N GLU A 12 14.11 27.80 -9.98
CA GLU A 12 15.42 28.34 -9.57
C GLU A 12 15.90 27.68 -8.27
N SER A 13 15.02 27.57 -7.29
CA SER A 13 15.34 26.93 -6.01
C SER A 13 14.10 26.32 -5.36
N ILE A 14 14.31 25.28 -4.53
CA ILE A 14 13.28 24.62 -3.74
C ILE A 14 13.73 24.56 -2.28
N GLY A 15 12.83 24.86 -1.35
CA GLY A 15 13.11 24.78 0.08
C GLY A 15 11.91 25.06 0.95
N GLU A 16 12.11 24.99 2.25
CA GLU A 16 11.10 25.40 3.21
C GLU A 16 10.88 26.92 3.13
N HIS A 17 9.62 27.36 3.07
CA HIS A 17 9.27 28.77 2.91
C HIS A 17 9.91 29.69 3.94
N ARG A 18 10.09 29.22 5.19
CA ARG A 18 10.73 29.97 6.27
C ARG A 18 12.26 30.09 6.14
N GLU A 19 12.87 29.17 5.40
CA GLU A 19 14.30 29.18 5.12
C GLU A 19 14.62 30.09 3.93
N LEU A 20 13.76 30.03 2.90
CA LEU A 20 13.92 30.85 1.70
C LEU A 20 13.58 32.35 1.96
N PHE A 21 12.59 32.60 2.84
CA PHE A 21 12.07 33.94 3.16
C PHE A 21 12.16 34.25 4.66
N LYS A 22 13.38 34.28 5.20
CA LYS A 22 13.65 34.42 6.65
C LYS A 22 13.07 35.68 7.29
N ASN A 23 12.86 36.73 6.50
CA ASN A 23 12.41 38.06 6.99
C ASN A 23 10.90 38.26 6.78
N VAL A 24 10.15 37.23 6.36
CA VAL A 24 8.71 37.28 6.13
C VAL A 24 8.00 36.45 7.18
N ALA A 25 7.03 37.06 7.86
CA ALA A 25 6.15 36.32 8.80
C ALA A 25 5.00 35.67 8.04
N PHE A 26 4.93 34.36 8.10
CA PHE A 26 3.85 33.58 7.50
C PHE A 26 2.91 32.96 8.55
N PRO A 27 1.62 32.81 8.23
CA PRO A 27 0.70 31.99 9.03
C PRO A 27 1.20 30.56 9.23
N LYS A 28 0.61 29.83 10.20
CA LYS A 28 0.94 28.41 10.40
C LYS A 28 0.60 27.54 9.18
N SER A 29 -0.39 27.94 8.39
CA SER A 29 -0.80 27.29 7.14
C SER A 29 0.22 27.43 5.99
N GLY A 30 1.20 28.32 6.13
CA GLY A 30 2.16 28.63 5.07
C GLY A 30 1.86 29.96 4.35
N PRO A 31 2.62 30.27 3.28
CA PRO A 31 2.41 31.47 2.47
C PRO A 31 1.00 31.49 1.84
N PRO A 32 0.29 32.63 1.88
CA PRO A 32 -0.98 32.80 1.17
C PRO A 32 -0.79 32.70 -0.36
N ALA A 33 -1.81 32.26 -1.06
CA ALA A 33 -1.78 32.08 -2.51
C ALA A 33 -1.47 33.38 -3.27
N ASP A 34 -2.09 34.49 -2.86
CA ASP A 34 -1.84 35.81 -3.47
C ASP A 34 -0.37 36.21 -3.33
N TRP A 35 0.19 36.05 -2.12
CA TRP A 35 1.59 36.32 -1.86
C TRP A 35 2.52 35.47 -2.72
N MET A 36 2.21 34.15 -2.88
CA MET A 36 3.00 33.26 -3.73
C MET A 36 2.99 33.72 -5.18
N THR A 37 1.84 34.14 -5.68
CA THR A 37 1.70 34.67 -7.06
C THR A 37 2.52 35.93 -7.27
N GLU A 38 2.43 36.91 -6.35
CA GLU A 38 3.16 38.17 -6.41
C GLU A 38 4.69 38.00 -6.34
N ASN A 39 5.16 36.96 -5.66
CA ASN A 39 6.58 36.69 -5.45
C ASN A 39 7.15 35.61 -6.39
N SER A 40 6.41 35.19 -7.42
CA SER A 40 6.81 34.13 -8.36
C SER A 40 7.21 32.83 -7.65
N VAL A 41 6.38 32.43 -6.69
CA VAL A 41 6.58 31.22 -5.87
C VAL A 41 5.46 30.23 -6.16
N LEU A 42 5.81 28.96 -6.30
CA LEU A 42 4.83 27.87 -6.46
C LEU A 42 4.95 26.84 -5.33
N PRO A 43 3.85 26.18 -4.95
CA PRO A 43 3.89 25.08 -4.01
C PRO A 43 4.61 23.86 -4.64
N VAL A 44 5.35 23.13 -3.81
CA VAL A 44 6.01 21.88 -4.22
C VAL A 44 5.24 20.70 -3.66
N THR A 45 4.96 19.71 -4.50
CA THR A 45 4.43 18.43 -4.07
C THR A 45 5.40 17.30 -4.35
N MET A 46 5.56 16.41 -3.36
CA MET A 46 6.47 15.26 -3.46
C MET A 46 5.78 14.00 -3.99
N SER A 47 4.44 13.98 -3.96
CA SER A 47 3.71 12.78 -4.38
C SER A 47 2.36 13.11 -5.01
N ARG A 48 2.00 12.32 -6.00
CA ARG A 48 0.64 12.20 -6.53
C ARG A 48 0.10 10.83 -6.14
N SER A 49 -1.20 10.72 -5.95
CA SER A 49 -1.86 9.42 -5.83
C SER A 49 -1.71 8.64 -7.13
N TYR A 50 -1.36 7.37 -7.05
CA TYR A 50 -1.23 6.49 -8.20
C TYR A 50 -1.54 5.04 -7.80
N ASP A 51 -1.94 4.25 -8.77
CA ASP A 51 -2.18 2.83 -8.60
C ASP A 51 -0.87 2.04 -8.79
N ARG A 52 -0.38 1.45 -7.71
CA ARG A 52 0.87 0.68 -7.70
C ARG A 52 0.85 -0.57 -8.59
N MET A 53 -0.33 -1.04 -9.01
CA MET A 53 -0.46 -2.20 -9.88
C MET A 53 -0.32 -1.84 -11.36
N THR A 54 -0.53 -0.57 -11.71
CA THR A 54 -0.52 -0.09 -13.10
C THR A 54 0.45 1.06 -13.33
N GLN A 55 0.90 1.72 -12.27
CA GLN A 55 1.71 2.93 -12.34
C GLN A 55 2.89 2.90 -11.36
N LYS A 56 3.92 3.68 -11.66
CA LYS A 56 5.06 3.95 -10.77
C LYS A 56 5.32 5.45 -10.69
N SER A 57 5.92 5.86 -9.56
CA SER A 57 6.41 7.20 -9.35
C SER A 57 7.93 7.22 -9.56
N THR A 58 8.38 8.01 -10.52
CA THR A 58 9.80 8.14 -10.86
C THR A 58 10.28 9.55 -10.50
N SER A 59 11.41 9.65 -9.80
CA SER A 59 12.05 10.94 -9.53
C SER A 59 12.56 11.56 -10.83
N VAL A 60 12.25 12.83 -11.04
CA VAL A 60 12.63 13.59 -12.23
C VAL A 60 13.13 14.97 -11.82
N ASP A 61 13.75 15.67 -12.75
CA ASP A 61 14.05 17.09 -12.54
C ASP A 61 12.74 17.87 -12.28
N PRO A 62 12.77 18.87 -11.38
CA PRO A 62 11.56 19.62 -11.03
C PRO A 62 10.89 20.22 -12.26
N TYR A 63 9.61 19.99 -12.42
CA TYR A 63 8.81 20.55 -13.51
C TYR A 63 7.53 21.20 -12.99
N ILE A 64 6.99 22.15 -13.77
CA ILE A 64 5.80 22.92 -13.42
C ILE A 64 4.61 22.38 -14.22
N GLU A 65 3.52 22.05 -13.52
CA GLU A 65 2.23 21.67 -14.09
C GLU A 65 1.12 22.22 -13.19
N ASP A 66 0.11 22.85 -13.76
CA ASP A 66 -1.04 23.43 -13.03
C ASP A 66 -0.66 24.32 -11.85
N ASN A 67 0.36 25.17 -12.02
CA ASN A 67 0.92 26.06 -10.98
C ASN A 67 1.43 25.30 -9.73
N VAL A 68 1.87 24.07 -9.89
CA VAL A 68 2.52 23.26 -8.86
C VAL A 68 3.84 22.73 -9.39
N VAL A 69 4.86 22.71 -8.56
CA VAL A 69 6.14 22.06 -8.88
C VAL A 69 6.12 20.62 -8.42
N TYR A 70 6.42 19.72 -9.33
CA TYR A 70 6.50 18.27 -9.10
C TYR A 70 7.95 17.78 -9.17
N LEU A 71 8.30 16.89 -8.25
CA LEU A 71 9.61 16.21 -8.20
C LEU A 71 9.53 14.76 -8.69
N HIS A 72 8.33 14.29 -8.96
CA HIS A 72 8.06 12.92 -9.40
C HIS A 72 7.04 12.92 -10.53
N LYS A 73 7.28 12.07 -11.51
CA LYS A 73 6.35 11.80 -12.62
C LYS A 73 5.70 10.44 -12.41
N ILE A 74 4.40 10.40 -12.65
CA ILE A 74 3.66 9.13 -12.65
C ILE A 74 3.68 8.56 -14.06
N GLU A 75 4.18 7.33 -14.18
CA GLU A 75 4.32 6.61 -15.44
C GLU A 75 3.60 5.26 -15.37
N SER A 76 3.07 4.80 -16.48
CA SER A 76 2.50 3.46 -16.56
C SER A 76 3.59 2.40 -16.44
N LEU A 77 3.30 1.34 -15.68
CA LEU A 77 4.15 0.16 -15.64
C LEU A 77 4.15 -0.54 -16.99
N THR A 78 5.29 -1.09 -17.39
CA THR A 78 5.38 -2.05 -18.48
C THR A 78 4.69 -3.37 -18.09
N ASP A 79 4.37 -4.22 -19.05
CA ASP A 79 3.71 -5.50 -18.76
C ASP A 79 4.60 -6.43 -17.90
N SER A 80 5.91 -6.36 -18.05
CA SER A 80 6.85 -7.07 -17.19
C SER A 80 6.80 -6.55 -15.73
N GLU A 81 6.75 -5.24 -15.54
CA GLU A 81 6.64 -4.63 -14.21
C GLU A 81 5.29 -4.94 -13.55
N LYS A 82 4.18 -4.93 -14.31
CA LYS A 82 2.85 -5.34 -13.81
C LYS A 82 2.87 -6.80 -13.36
N THR A 83 3.47 -7.69 -14.14
CA THR A 83 3.61 -9.10 -13.78
C THR A 83 4.44 -9.28 -12.51
N ALA A 84 5.54 -8.55 -12.38
CA ALA A 84 6.38 -8.56 -11.18
C ALA A 84 5.63 -8.03 -9.95
N ALA A 85 4.88 -6.93 -10.08
CA ALA A 85 4.06 -6.36 -9.02
C ALA A 85 2.96 -7.34 -8.55
N GLN A 86 2.26 -7.99 -9.48
CA GLN A 86 1.26 -9.01 -9.17
C GLN A 86 1.88 -10.23 -8.47
N THR A 87 3.04 -10.67 -8.93
CA THR A 87 3.78 -11.79 -8.30
C THR A 87 4.18 -11.45 -6.87
N ALA A 88 4.68 -10.23 -6.64
CA ALA A 88 5.04 -9.76 -5.30
C ALA A 88 3.82 -9.72 -4.37
N LEU A 89 2.68 -9.20 -4.84
CA LEU A 89 1.43 -9.17 -4.10
C LEU A 89 0.94 -10.58 -3.76
N ASN A 90 0.99 -11.50 -4.71
CA ASN A 90 0.60 -12.89 -4.50
C ASN A 90 1.50 -13.58 -3.47
N ASN A 91 2.81 -13.32 -3.49
CA ASN A 91 3.76 -13.86 -2.51
C ASN A 91 3.49 -13.32 -1.10
N GLU A 92 3.22 -12.03 -0.97
CA GLU A 92 2.87 -11.39 0.31
C GLU A 92 1.55 -11.96 0.86
N THR A 93 0.53 -12.09 0.01
CA THR A 93 -0.75 -12.69 0.38
C THR A 93 -0.59 -14.14 0.81
N ALA A 94 0.22 -14.92 0.07
CA ALA A 94 0.54 -16.30 0.44
C ALA A 94 1.26 -16.41 1.79
N ALA A 95 2.16 -15.48 2.10
CA ALA A 95 2.85 -15.43 3.39
C ALA A 95 1.87 -15.18 4.54
N ARG A 96 0.99 -14.19 4.42
CA ARG A 96 -0.07 -13.89 5.42
C ARG A 96 -1.02 -15.07 5.61
N ASN A 97 -1.44 -15.72 4.52
CA ASN A 97 -2.32 -16.88 4.61
C ASN A 97 -1.63 -18.08 5.28
N ARG A 98 -0.33 -18.28 5.06
CA ARG A 98 0.43 -19.33 5.77
C ARG A 98 0.53 -19.04 7.27
N GLU A 99 0.74 -17.79 7.65
CA GLU A 99 0.79 -17.37 9.05
C GLU A 99 -0.55 -17.64 9.74
N GLU A 100 -1.66 -17.20 9.15
CA GLU A 100 -3.00 -17.44 9.68
C GLU A 100 -3.34 -18.94 9.77
N ARG A 101 -3.03 -19.71 8.72
CA ARG A 101 -3.19 -21.18 8.73
C ARG A 101 -2.40 -21.81 9.88
N ASN A 102 -1.14 -21.42 10.06
CA ASN A 102 -0.28 -21.97 11.11
C ASN A 102 -0.83 -21.61 12.50
N ARG A 103 -1.35 -20.38 12.68
CA ARG A 103 -2.02 -19.96 13.91
C ARG A 103 -3.21 -20.89 14.23
N ARG A 104 -4.09 -21.15 13.24
CA ARG A 104 -5.25 -22.06 13.41
C ARG A 104 -4.83 -23.50 13.70
N LEU A 105 -3.76 -24.00 13.11
CA LEU A 105 -3.22 -25.32 13.41
C LEU A 105 -2.66 -25.38 14.84
N ALA A 106 -1.91 -24.37 15.28
CA ALA A 106 -1.33 -24.29 16.62
C ALA A 106 -2.42 -24.26 17.72
N GLU A 107 -3.53 -23.59 17.50
CA GLU A 107 -4.68 -23.59 18.43
C GLU A 107 -5.22 -25.00 18.75
N THR A 108 -4.97 -25.96 17.89
CA THR A 108 -5.49 -27.33 17.98
C THR A 108 -4.42 -28.39 18.15
N ASP A 109 -3.14 -28.02 18.28
CA ASP A 109 -2.02 -28.97 18.40
C ASP A 109 -2.10 -29.83 19.66
N TRP A 110 -2.63 -29.29 20.76
CA TRP A 110 -2.88 -30.04 21.99
C TRP A 110 -3.82 -31.24 21.79
N MET A 111 -4.72 -31.19 20.78
CA MET A 111 -5.62 -32.33 20.45
C MET A 111 -4.88 -33.51 19.83
N ALA A 112 -3.61 -33.33 19.43
CA ALA A 112 -2.79 -34.41 18.87
C ALA A 112 -1.96 -35.15 19.91
N CYS A 113 -2.09 -34.79 21.19
CA CYS A 113 -1.43 -35.47 22.31
C CYS A 113 -1.99 -36.90 22.47
N SER A 114 -1.15 -37.82 22.94
CA SER A 114 -1.49 -39.25 23.00
C SER A 114 -2.61 -39.60 23.99
N ASP A 115 -2.90 -38.72 24.94
CA ASP A 115 -3.95 -38.82 25.97
C ASP A 115 -5.29 -38.21 25.53
N VAL A 116 -5.34 -37.63 24.34
CA VAL A 116 -6.56 -36.99 23.80
C VAL A 116 -7.00 -37.70 22.53
N THR A 117 -8.28 -38.07 22.44
CA THR A 117 -8.87 -38.64 21.20
C THR A 117 -9.47 -37.53 20.35
N MET A 118 -8.76 -37.15 19.29
CA MET A 118 -9.26 -36.16 18.34
C MET A 118 -10.43 -36.76 17.51
N SER A 119 -11.57 -36.03 17.46
CA SER A 119 -12.73 -36.46 16.62
C SER A 119 -12.42 -36.41 15.13
N SER A 120 -13.26 -37.09 14.31
CA SER A 120 -13.16 -37.07 12.84
C SER A 120 -13.24 -35.69 12.26
N ASP A 121 -14.11 -34.82 12.80
CA ASP A 121 -14.36 -33.49 12.29
C ASP A 121 -13.13 -32.59 12.49
N TRP A 122 -12.48 -32.67 13.67
CA TRP A 122 -11.22 -31.96 13.91
C TRP A 122 -10.07 -32.48 13.05
N LYS A 123 -10.00 -33.79 12.79
CA LYS A 123 -9.02 -34.35 11.85
C LYS A 123 -9.23 -33.80 10.44
N THR A 124 -10.48 -33.77 9.96
CA THR A 124 -10.86 -33.23 8.65
C THR A 124 -10.53 -31.75 8.54
N TYR A 125 -10.91 -30.96 9.55
CA TYR A 125 -10.58 -29.53 9.60
C TYR A 125 -9.06 -29.27 9.52
N ARG A 126 -8.28 -29.98 10.33
CA ARG A 126 -6.81 -29.84 10.33
C ARG A 126 -6.19 -30.27 9.00
N GLN A 127 -6.71 -31.32 8.38
CA GLN A 127 -6.25 -31.74 7.06
C GLN A 127 -6.56 -30.68 6.00
N ALA A 128 -7.79 -30.17 5.98
CA ALA A 128 -8.18 -29.09 5.08
C ALA A 128 -7.30 -27.82 5.23
N LEU A 129 -6.90 -27.48 6.46
CA LEU A 129 -5.94 -26.39 6.68
C LEU A 129 -4.56 -26.69 6.08
N ARG A 130 -4.06 -27.93 6.18
CA ARG A 130 -2.78 -28.33 5.57
C ARG A 130 -2.82 -28.26 4.05
N ASP A 131 -3.96 -28.64 3.47
CA ASP A 131 -4.17 -28.70 2.02
C ASP A 131 -4.51 -27.33 1.41
N LEU A 132 -4.79 -26.31 2.24
CA LEU A 132 -5.19 -24.98 1.79
C LEU A 132 -4.26 -24.36 0.73
N PRO A 133 -2.92 -24.55 0.76
CA PRO A 133 -2.04 -24.05 -0.30
C PRO A 133 -2.26 -24.67 -1.67
N THR A 134 -2.98 -25.79 -1.77
CA THR A 134 -3.34 -26.45 -3.04
C THR A 134 -4.70 -26.02 -3.58
N HIS A 135 -5.41 -25.15 -2.85
CA HIS A 135 -6.71 -24.64 -3.26
C HIS A 135 -6.61 -23.80 -4.55
N SER A 136 -7.59 -23.94 -5.44
CA SER A 136 -7.60 -23.25 -6.75
C SER A 136 -7.51 -21.73 -6.67
N ASN A 137 -8.03 -21.15 -5.60
CA ASN A 137 -7.99 -19.70 -5.36
C ASN A 137 -6.72 -19.24 -4.62
N TRP A 138 -5.81 -20.17 -4.26
CA TRP A 138 -4.59 -19.77 -3.57
C TRP A 138 -3.69 -18.86 -4.43
N PRO A 139 -3.14 -17.78 -3.89
CA PRO A 139 -3.24 -17.28 -2.51
C PRO A 139 -4.43 -16.35 -2.25
N ASN A 140 -5.26 -16.06 -3.24
CA ASN A 140 -6.35 -15.09 -3.20
C ASN A 140 -7.64 -15.75 -2.70
N LEU A 141 -7.57 -16.34 -1.50
CA LEU A 141 -8.69 -17.03 -0.87
C LEU A 141 -9.84 -16.06 -0.56
N LYS A 142 -11.06 -16.48 -0.84
CA LYS A 142 -12.26 -15.76 -0.46
C LYS A 142 -12.47 -15.84 1.06
N VAL A 143 -12.92 -14.77 1.63
CA VAL A 143 -13.33 -14.68 3.04
C VAL A 143 -14.76 -14.18 3.09
N PRO A 144 -15.58 -14.63 4.07
CA PRO A 144 -16.95 -14.15 4.21
C PRO A 144 -16.99 -12.63 4.43
N ASP A 145 -18.09 -12.02 4.04
CA ASP A 145 -18.40 -10.63 4.36
C ASP A 145 -18.53 -10.42 5.88
N MET A 146 -18.54 -9.16 6.32
CA MET A 146 -18.61 -8.81 7.74
C MET A 146 -19.88 -9.35 8.45
N ASP A 147 -20.95 -9.59 7.70
CA ASP A 147 -22.21 -10.20 8.17
C ASP A 147 -22.20 -11.74 8.12
N GLY A 148 -21.08 -12.34 7.67
CA GLY A 148 -20.93 -13.79 7.52
C GLY A 148 -21.49 -14.35 6.23
N SER A 149 -22.01 -13.53 5.33
CA SER A 149 -22.44 -13.91 3.99
C SER A 149 -21.26 -14.02 3.01
N GLY A 150 -21.54 -14.53 1.81
CA GLY A 150 -20.55 -14.68 0.76
C GLY A 150 -19.77 -15.98 0.80
N ASP A 151 -18.87 -16.14 -0.16
CA ASP A 151 -18.04 -17.33 -0.30
C ASP A 151 -16.92 -17.36 0.74
N ASN A 152 -16.60 -18.54 1.23
CA ASN A 152 -15.50 -18.77 2.16
C ASN A 152 -14.66 -19.97 1.71
N ASP A 153 -13.41 -19.71 1.35
CA ASP A 153 -12.45 -20.77 0.99
C ASP A 153 -11.70 -21.35 2.22
N TRP A 154 -11.82 -20.70 3.38
CA TRP A 154 -11.19 -21.18 4.60
C TRP A 154 -12.00 -22.33 5.23
N PRO A 155 -11.33 -23.40 5.72
CA PRO A 155 -12.01 -24.46 6.46
C PRO A 155 -12.79 -23.93 7.66
N VAL A 156 -14.02 -24.40 7.83
CA VAL A 156 -14.88 -24.04 8.95
C VAL A 156 -14.47 -24.83 10.19
N LYS A 157 -14.22 -24.14 11.29
CA LYS A 157 -13.84 -24.73 12.57
C LYS A 157 -15.03 -25.53 13.13
N PRO A 158 -14.84 -26.82 13.54
CA PRO A 158 -15.87 -27.58 14.22
C PRO A 158 -16.27 -26.93 15.55
N SER A 159 -17.54 -27.10 15.92
CA SER A 159 -18.11 -26.66 17.22
C SER A 159 -17.71 -27.59 18.36
#